data_7ff5e6954e93eeca2347202ac4fd2a45
#
_entry.id   7ff5e6954e93eeca2347202ac4fd2a45
#
_cell.length_a   1.000
_cell.length_b   1.000
_cell.length_c   1.000
_cell.angle_alpha   90.00
_cell.angle_beta   90.00
_cell.angle_gamma   90.00
#
_symmetry.space_group_name_H-M   'P 1'
#
loop_
_entity.id
_entity.type
_entity.pdbx_description
1 polymer ?
#
loop_
_entity_poly.entity_id
_entity_poly.type
_entity_poly.pdbx_seq_one_letter_code
_entity_poly.pdbx_strand_id
1 'polypeptide(L)'
;MAPTPDSNARPAAPATALLLPGYSPDLAWLARALHAGRVILDDLHPFSRKSKVHRTKIRTPDGHQWLTIPFVSEDRRKPIREVRIDDRRPWLGHHLQALEYNYRNSPWFDFYEPEIRADLEKTSGCGLLVDAVRHLMQRQWLYLELPDFPEWSSELMSQSGMGEFADWPYLPENDRMEIWQEPHSRHYQKPHPNAVRTGTVQPVFHIPEYRQHFPGFVPGCGILDLLFEYGPDAWQVLDKLNSGGPGEIV
;
A
#
# COMPACT_ATOMS: atom_id res chain seq x y z
N MET A 1 10.56 -38.51 -26.06
CA MET A 1 11.68 -37.60 -25.90
C MET A 1 11.07 -36.27 -25.53
N ALA A 2 11.08 -35.92 -24.21
CA ALA A 2 10.55 -34.66 -23.71
C ALA A 2 11.55 -33.55 -24.07
N PRO A 3 11.11 -32.33 -24.43
CA PRO A 3 12.02 -31.23 -24.69
C PRO A 3 12.71 -30.81 -23.39
N THR A 4 14.04 -30.75 -23.45
CA THR A 4 14.89 -30.19 -22.40
C THR A 4 14.51 -28.73 -22.18
N PRO A 5 14.39 -28.27 -20.90
CA PRO A 5 14.14 -26.85 -20.64
C PRO A 5 15.35 -26.03 -21.10
N ASP A 6 15.06 -24.98 -21.82
CA ASP A 6 16.02 -24.02 -22.38
C ASP A 6 16.76 -23.32 -21.23
N SER A 7 18.00 -23.70 -20.99
CA SER A 7 18.85 -23.16 -19.91
C SER A 7 19.32 -21.72 -20.17
N ASN A 8 18.79 -21.04 -21.18
CA ASN A 8 19.17 -19.70 -21.61
C ASN A 8 18.05 -18.67 -21.48
N ALA A 9 17.01 -18.96 -20.69
CA ALA A 9 16.02 -17.95 -20.38
C ALA A 9 16.71 -16.83 -19.55
N ARG A 10 16.93 -15.68 -20.16
CA ARG A 10 17.30 -14.46 -19.43
C ARG A 10 16.33 -14.32 -18.26
N PRO A 11 16.81 -14.03 -17.02
CA PRO A 11 15.90 -13.70 -15.94
C PRO A 11 14.97 -12.59 -16.42
N ALA A 12 13.69 -12.80 -16.27
CA ALA A 12 12.69 -11.78 -16.65
C ALA A 12 13.09 -10.48 -15.96
N ALA A 13 13.10 -9.37 -16.70
CA ALA A 13 13.36 -8.06 -16.11
C ALA A 13 12.40 -7.88 -14.91
N PRO A 14 12.88 -7.34 -13.78
CA PRO A 14 12.04 -7.19 -12.60
C PRO A 14 10.80 -6.37 -12.96
N ALA A 15 9.61 -6.91 -12.64
CA ALA A 15 8.34 -6.29 -12.97
C ALA A 15 8.18 -4.92 -12.28
N THR A 16 7.56 -3.96 -12.97
CA THR A 16 7.11 -2.71 -12.34
C THR A 16 5.70 -2.90 -11.77
N ALA A 17 5.52 -2.66 -10.48
CA ALA A 17 4.21 -2.68 -9.83
C ALA A 17 3.59 -1.28 -9.78
N LEU A 18 2.38 -1.15 -10.31
CA LEU A 18 1.56 0.05 -10.14
C LEU A 18 0.56 -0.20 -9.02
N LEU A 19 0.78 0.42 -7.86
CA LEU A 19 0.00 0.18 -6.64
C LEU A 19 -0.73 1.44 -6.20
N LEU A 20 -1.93 1.29 -5.62
CA LEU A 20 -2.59 2.42 -4.98
C LEU A 20 -1.85 2.78 -3.68
N PRO A 21 -1.67 4.08 -3.39
CA PRO A 21 -1.15 4.50 -2.09
C PRO A 21 -2.13 4.09 -0.98
N GLY A 22 -1.66 3.90 0.24
CA GLY A 22 -2.50 3.47 1.35
C GLY A 22 -2.20 4.18 2.66
N TYR A 23 -3.20 4.46 3.46
CA TYR A 23 -3.06 5.08 4.79
C TYR A 23 -2.05 4.33 5.67
N SER A 24 -2.19 3.03 5.75
CA SER A 24 -1.23 2.10 6.35
C SER A 24 -1.39 0.77 5.63
N PRO A 25 -0.53 0.50 4.63
CA PRO A 25 -0.62 -0.71 3.82
C PRO A 25 -0.52 -1.98 4.66
N ASP A 26 -1.12 -3.06 4.20
CA ASP A 26 -1.01 -4.37 4.85
C ASP A 26 0.12 -5.22 4.22
N LEU A 27 0.36 -6.39 4.81
CA LEU A 27 1.41 -7.30 4.32
C LEU A 27 1.18 -7.76 2.88
N ALA A 28 -0.07 -7.87 2.41
CA ALA A 28 -0.35 -8.25 1.03
C ALA A 28 0.04 -7.14 0.05
N TRP A 29 -0.09 -5.89 0.45
CA TRP A 29 0.42 -4.75 -0.30
C TRP A 29 1.94 -4.71 -0.28
N LEU A 30 2.56 -4.90 0.91
CA LEU A 30 4.02 -4.94 1.06
C LEU A 30 4.66 -6.07 0.26
N ALA A 31 4.04 -7.27 0.23
CA ALA A 31 4.53 -8.38 -0.58
C ALA A 31 4.68 -7.99 -2.05
N ARG A 32 3.68 -7.28 -2.62
CA ARG A 32 3.77 -6.79 -4.00
C ARG A 32 4.88 -5.76 -4.17
N ALA A 33 4.99 -4.82 -3.23
CA ALA A 33 6.00 -3.77 -3.29
C ALA A 33 7.42 -4.34 -3.21
N LEU A 34 7.64 -5.30 -2.32
CA LEU A 34 8.97 -5.88 -2.08
C LEU A 34 9.44 -6.84 -3.20
N HIS A 35 8.50 -7.50 -3.90
CA HIS A 35 8.84 -8.39 -5.02
C HIS A 35 8.93 -7.68 -6.38
N ALA A 36 8.45 -6.45 -6.47
CA ALA A 36 8.58 -5.67 -7.69
C ALA A 36 10.01 -5.11 -7.82
N GLY A 37 10.51 -5.06 -9.03
CA GLY A 37 11.78 -4.38 -9.32
C GLY A 37 11.66 -2.86 -9.24
N ARG A 38 10.44 -2.35 -9.44
CA ARG A 38 10.10 -0.93 -9.31
C ARG A 38 8.65 -0.81 -8.82
N VAL A 39 8.38 0.15 -7.95
CA VAL A 39 7.03 0.44 -7.47
C VAL A 39 6.66 1.87 -7.83
N ILE A 40 5.48 2.05 -8.41
CA ILE A 40 4.89 3.36 -8.69
C ILE A 40 3.56 3.45 -7.92
N LEU A 41 3.39 4.53 -7.15
CA LEU A 41 2.16 4.82 -6.42
C LEU A 41 1.22 5.60 -7.33
N ASP A 42 0.07 5.01 -7.67
CA ASP A 42 -0.90 5.58 -8.60
C ASP A 42 -1.87 6.53 -7.89
N ASP A 43 -1.49 7.79 -7.76
CA ASP A 43 -2.32 8.87 -7.23
C ASP A 43 -3.21 9.54 -8.29
N LEU A 44 -3.05 9.15 -9.56
CA LEU A 44 -3.91 9.56 -10.67
C LEU A 44 -5.16 8.68 -10.77
N HIS A 45 -5.16 7.52 -10.09
CA HIS A 45 -6.29 6.60 -10.10
C HIS A 45 -7.58 7.24 -9.54
N PRO A 46 -8.75 6.94 -10.12
CA PRO A 46 -10.03 7.39 -9.57
C PRO A 46 -10.27 6.85 -8.15
N PHE A 47 -10.49 7.75 -7.21
CA PHE A 47 -10.71 7.40 -5.81
C PHE A 47 -11.97 6.55 -5.60
N SER A 48 -11.84 5.51 -4.78
CA SER A 48 -12.96 4.68 -4.34
C SER A 48 -13.03 4.61 -2.81
N ARG A 49 -14.22 4.82 -2.25
CA ARG A 49 -14.43 4.66 -0.80
C ARG A 49 -14.18 3.22 -0.29
N LYS A 50 -14.08 2.24 -1.19
CA LYS A 50 -13.76 0.86 -0.84
C LYS A 50 -12.27 0.57 -0.83
N SER A 51 -11.45 1.48 -1.38
CA SER A 51 -9.99 1.34 -1.41
C SER A 51 -9.38 1.54 -0.01
N LYS A 52 -8.17 1.07 0.17
CA LYS A 52 -7.38 1.25 1.40
C LYS A 52 -6.61 2.58 1.41
N VAL A 53 -6.81 3.44 0.40
CA VAL A 53 -6.14 4.74 0.33
C VAL A 53 -6.39 5.58 1.59
N HIS A 54 -7.65 5.64 2.04
CA HIS A 54 -8.06 6.49 3.16
C HIS A 54 -8.36 5.71 4.44
N ARG A 55 -8.12 4.40 4.47
CA ARG A 55 -8.46 3.58 5.63
C ARG A 55 -7.52 2.39 5.78
N THR A 56 -7.34 1.97 7.02
CA THR A 56 -6.57 0.78 7.37
C THR A 56 -7.29 -0.05 8.43
N LYS A 57 -6.93 -1.31 8.55
CA LYS A 57 -7.38 -2.17 9.65
C LYS A 57 -6.39 -2.14 10.78
N ILE A 58 -6.89 -2.13 12.00
CA ILE A 58 -6.15 -2.44 13.21
C ILE A 58 -6.73 -3.66 13.91
N ARG A 59 -5.90 -4.38 14.66
CA ARG A 59 -6.32 -5.52 15.47
C ARG A 59 -7.12 -5.06 16.69
N THR A 60 -8.18 -5.78 17.03
CA THR A 60 -8.99 -5.57 18.24
C THR A 60 -9.25 -6.92 18.91
N PRO A 61 -9.69 -6.98 20.21
CA PRO A 61 -10.00 -8.24 20.87
C PRO A 61 -10.96 -9.14 20.05
N ASP A 62 -11.97 -8.53 19.45
CA ASP A 62 -13.04 -9.24 18.72
C ASP A 62 -12.80 -9.36 17.20
N GLY A 63 -11.57 -9.06 16.75
CA GLY A 63 -11.24 -9.13 15.33
C GLY A 63 -10.48 -7.90 14.83
N HIS A 64 -11.15 -7.01 14.12
CA HIS A 64 -10.52 -5.80 13.60
C HIS A 64 -11.45 -4.59 13.60
N GLN A 65 -10.84 -3.40 13.60
CA GLN A 65 -11.50 -2.12 13.41
C GLN A 65 -10.89 -1.38 12.21
N TRP A 66 -11.73 -0.63 11.48
CA TRP A 66 -11.26 0.28 10.44
C TRP A 66 -10.98 1.66 11.03
N LEU A 67 -9.77 2.15 10.83
CA LEU A 67 -9.43 3.56 10.96
C LEU A 67 -9.62 4.22 9.60
N THR A 68 -10.42 5.28 9.54
CA THR A 68 -10.80 5.90 8.26
C THR A 68 -10.61 7.40 8.32
N ILE A 69 -9.76 7.94 7.46
CA ILE A 69 -9.65 9.38 7.21
C ILE A 69 -10.89 9.79 6.39
N PRO A 70 -11.73 10.70 6.90
CA PRO A 70 -12.93 11.12 6.17
C PRO A 70 -12.56 11.97 4.96
N PHE A 71 -13.38 11.89 3.92
CA PHE A 71 -13.18 12.66 2.70
C PHE A 71 -14.48 13.38 2.30
N VAL A 72 -14.34 14.44 1.53
CA VAL A 72 -15.46 15.21 0.99
C VAL A 72 -16.22 14.35 -0.03
N SER A 73 -17.50 14.08 0.22
CA SER A 73 -18.31 13.10 -0.52
C SER A 73 -18.38 13.36 -2.03
N GLU A 74 -18.33 14.61 -2.43
CA GLU A 74 -18.37 15.09 -3.81
C GLU A 74 -17.10 14.74 -4.59
N ASP A 75 -16.01 14.46 -3.87
CA ASP A 75 -14.72 14.11 -4.48
C ASP A 75 -14.61 12.62 -4.83
N ARG A 76 -15.67 11.84 -4.59
CA ARG A 76 -15.73 10.45 -5.03
C ARG A 76 -15.52 10.36 -6.54
N ARG A 77 -14.62 9.48 -6.96
CA ARG A 77 -14.18 9.26 -8.35
C ARG A 77 -13.26 10.32 -8.93
N LYS A 78 -12.91 11.38 -8.22
CA LYS A 78 -11.79 12.23 -8.61
C LYS A 78 -10.49 11.43 -8.54
N PRO A 79 -9.44 11.84 -9.25
CA PRO A 79 -8.09 11.33 -9.00
C PRO A 79 -7.74 11.42 -7.51
N ILE A 80 -7.04 10.42 -6.97
CA ILE A 80 -6.67 10.37 -5.54
C ILE A 80 -6.00 11.68 -5.11
N ARG A 81 -5.12 12.23 -5.96
CA ARG A 81 -4.42 13.50 -5.71
C ARG A 81 -5.34 14.72 -5.52
N GLU A 82 -6.60 14.63 -5.91
CA GLU A 82 -7.55 15.75 -5.86
C GLU A 82 -8.62 15.58 -4.76
N VAL A 83 -8.56 14.48 -4.02
CA VAL A 83 -9.52 14.18 -2.96
C VAL A 83 -9.21 15.00 -1.72
N ARG A 84 -10.20 15.76 -1.24
CA ARG A 84 -10.08 16.58 -0.02
C ARG A 84 -10.48 15.79 1.22
N ILE A 85 -9.80 16.06 2.33
CA ILE A 85 -10.19 15.57 3.65
C ILE A 85 -11.42 16.36 4.13
N ASP A 86 -12.35 15.68 4.80
CA ASP A 86 -13.51 16.32 5.44
C ASP A 86 -13.20 16.67 6.90
N ASP A 87 -12.61 17.85 7.12
CA ASP A 87 -12.16 18.32 8.44
C ASP A 87 -13.31 18.59 9.43
N ARG A 88 -14.57 18.57 8.98
CA ARG A 88 -15.73 18.69 9.87
C ARG A 88 -15.90 17.48 10.80
N ARG A 89 -15.19 16.38 10.52
CA ARG A 89 -15.26 15.14 11.28
C ARG A 89 -14.00 14.97 12.13
N PRO A 90 -14.12 14.85 13.46
CA PRO A 90 -12.99 14.73 14.37
C PRO A 90 -12.38 13.31 14.33
N TRP A 91 -11.80 12.94 13.19
CA TRP A 91 -11.27 11.59 12.97
C TRP A 91 -9.97 11.29 13.71
N LEU A 92 -9.11 12.31 13.88
CA LEU A 92 -7.79 12.15 14.51
C LEU A 92 -7.89 11.62 15.93
N GLY A 93 -8.71 12.28 16.78
CA GLY A 93 -8.90 11.84 18.17
C GLY A 93 -9.41 10.39 18.26
N HIS A 94 -10.31 9.99 17.37
CA HIS A 94 -10.79 8.61 17.32
C HIS A 94 -9.69 7.63 16.92
N HIS A 95 -8.80 8.00 15.99
CA HIS A 95 -7.68 7.15 15.59
C HIS A 95 -6.69 6.95 16.74
N LEU A 96 -6.27 8.06 17.39
CA LEU A 96 -5.35 8.01 18.52
C LEU A 96 -5.92 7.18 19.68
N GLN A 97 -7.19 7.42 20.04
CA GLN A 97 -7.85 6.63 21.08
C GLN A 97 -7.95 5.14 20.72
N ALA A 98 -8.26 4.81 19.47
CA ALA A 98 -8.35 3.42 19.02
C ALA A 98 -6.98 2.72 19.06
N LEU A 99 -5.91 3.42 18.66
CA LEU A 99 -4.54 2.89 18.74
C LEU A 99 -4.13 2.66 20.18
N GLU A 100 -4.32 3.63 21.07
CA GLU A 100 -4.01 3.51 22.49
C GLU A 100 -4.80 2.36 23.14
N TYR A 101 -6.11 2.28 22.90
CA TYR A 101 -6.97 1.25 23.49
C TYR A 101 -6.54 -0.17 23.09
N ASN A 102 -6.16 -0.37 21.83
CA ASN A 102 -5.88 -1.70 21.31
C ASN A 102 -4.40 -2.11 21.42
N TYR A 103 -3.46 -1.15 21.53
CA TYR A 103 -2.02 -1.47 21.44
C TYR A 103 -1.18 -1.00 22.62
N ARG A 104 -1.74 -0.28 23.62
CA ARG A 104 -0.96 0.23 24.77
C ARG A 104 -0.16 -0.84 25.53
N ASN A 105 -0.54 -2.11 25.43
CA ASN A 105 0.18 -3.21 26.04
C ASN A 105 1.03 -4.01 25.03
N SER A 106 1.12 -3.58 23.78
CA SER A 106 2.01 -4.17 22.77
C SER A 106 3.46 -3.82 23.09
N PRO A 107 4.42 -4.71 22.77
CA PRO A 107 5.82 -4.57 23.21
C PRO A 107 6.49 -3.26 22.79
N TRP A 108 6.10 -2.71 21.65
CA TRP A 108 6.74 -1.52 21.06
C TRP A 108 5.83 -0.30 21.02
N PHE A 109 4.68 -0.34 21.68
CA PHE A 109 3.73 0.77 21.69
C PHE A 109 4.35 2.06 22.22
N ASP A 110 4.92 2.02 23.42
CA ASP A 110 5.51 3.20 24.06
C ASP A 110 6.67 3.82 23.26
N PHE A 111 7.32 3.01 22.41
CA PHE A 111 8.40 3.49 21.56
C PHE A 111 7.88 4.20 20.30
N TYR A 112 6.88 3.64 19.62
CA TYR A 112 6.39 4.18 18.35
C TYR A 112 5.20 5.14 18.49
N GLU A 113 4.42 5.04 19.55
CA GLU A 113 3.20 5.84 19.73
C GLU A 113 3.47 7.36 19.65
N PRO A 114 4.49 7.92 20.32
CA PRO A 114 4.74 9.36 20.24
C PRO A 114 5.03 9.85 18.83
N GLU A 115 5.79 9.08 18.06
CA GLU A 115 6.12 9.39 16.67
C GLU A 115 4.90 9.26 15.76
N ILE A 116 4.14 8.15 15.90
CA ILE A 116 2.92 7.91 15.12
C ILE A 116 1.85 8.96 15.44
N ARG A 117 1.74 9.36 16.71
CA ARG A 117 0.86 10.46 17.13
C ARG A 117 1.24 11.77 16.44
N ALA A 118 2.51 12.14 16.48
CA ALA A 118 3.01 13.36 15.84
C ALA A 118 2.78 13.33 14.31
N ASP A 119 2.99 12.18 13.67
CA ASP A 119 2.74 12.00 12.25
C ASP A 119 1.24 12.15 11.92
N LEU A 120 0.34 11.56 12.72
CA LEU A 120 -1.11 11.70 12.54
C LEU A 120 -1.58 13.14 12.79
N GLU A 121 -1.05 13.81 13.83
CA GLU A 121 -1.36 15.20 14.14
C GLU A 121 -0.95 16.13 12.99
N LYS A 122 0.22 15.90 12.39
CA LYS A 122 0.69 16.64 11.22
C LYS A 122 -0.26 16.47 10.03
N THR A 123 -0.84 15.30 9.83
CA THR A 123 -1.77 15.05 8.73
C THR A 123 -3.13 15.69 8.91
N SER A 124 -3.52 16.03 10.13
CA SER A 124 -4.81 16.70 10.40
C SER A 124 -4.90 18.10 9.78
N GLY A 125 -3.77 18.72 9.45
CA GLY A 125 -3.72 20.00 8.73
C GLY A 125 -3.67 19.88 7.20
N CYS A 126 -3.61 18.65 6.64
CA CYS A 126 -3.59 18.46 5.20
C CYS A 126 -4.98 18.69 4.60
N GLY A 127 -5.08 19.54 3.59
CA GLY A 127 -6.33 19.73 2.85
C GLY A 127 -6.63 18.58 1.90
N LEU A 128 -5.61 17.94 1.35
CA LEU A 128 -5.72 16.82 0.41
C LEU A 128 -5.37 15.48 1.07
N LEU A 129 -6.14 14.47 0.71
CA LEU A 129 -5.94 13.10 1.20
C LEU A 129 -4.57 12.54 0.79
N VAL A 130 -4.13 12.84 -0.43
CA VAL A 130 -2.85 12.36 -0.95
C VAL A 130 -1.66 12.86 -0.12
N ASP A 131 -1.71 14.10 0.37
CA ASP A 131 -0.63 14.69 1.18
C ASP A 131 -0.53 13.98 2.54
N ALA A 132 -1.68 13.71 3.18
CA ALA A 132 -1.74 12.96 4.42
C ALA A 132 -1.21 11.53 4.23
N VAL A 133 -1.69 10.83 3.19
CA VAL A 133 -1.28 9.45 2.89
C VAL A 133 0.20 9.38 2.53
N ARG A 134 0.71 10.32 1.76
CA ARG A 134 2.14 10.43 1.41
C ARG A 134 2.99 10.54 2.65
N HIS A 135 2.67 11.47 3.54
CA HIS A 135 3.40 11.64 4.79
C HIS A 135 3.39 10.35 5.62
N LEU A 136 2.23 9.77 5.86
CA LEU A 136 2.10 8.55 6.68
C LEU A 136 2.84 7.36 6.07
N MET A 137 2.75 7.15 4.75
CA MET A 137 3.48 6.08 4.09
C MET A 137 5.00 6.27 4.19
N GLN A 138 5.51 7.49 3.96
CA GLN A 138 6.94 7.78 4.09
C GLN A 138 7.46 7.50 5.50
N ARG A 139 6.70 7.89 6.53
CA ARG A 139 7.06 7.63 7.92
C ARG A 139 7.05 6.14 8.25
N GLN A 140 6.01 5.42 7.84
CA GLN A 140 5.91 3.97 8.05
C GLN A 140 6.99 3.20 7.28
N TRP A 141 7.37 3.67 6.09
CA TRP A 141 8.47 3.13 5.31
C TRP A 141 9.81 3.25 6.06
N LEU A 142 10.04 4.42 6.65
CA LEU A 142 11.21 4.68 7.48
C LEU A 142 11.22 3.80 8.74
N TYR A 143 10.09 3.65 9.43
CA TYR A 143 9.99 2.81 10.63
C TYR A 143 10.25 1.34 10.37
N LEU A 144 9.94 0.87 9.17
CA LEU A 144 10.23 -0.50 8.73
C LEU A 144 11.64 -0.66 8.12
N GLU A 145 12.43 0.41 8.09
CA GLU A 145 13.77 0.45 7.49
C GLU A 145 13.80 -0.08 6.04
N LEU A 146 12.71 0.17 5.29
CA LEU A 146 12.62 -0.28 3.91
C LEU A 146 13.49 0.61 3.00
N PRO A 147 14.09 0.01 1.94
CA PRO A 147 14.88 0.77 0.98
C PRO A 147 14.00 1.74 0.20
N ASP A 148 14.57 2.45 -0.72
CA ASP A 148 13.99 3.44 -1.62
C ASP A 148 12.46 3.58 -1.60
N PHE A 149 11.95 4.74 -1.19
CA PHE A 149 10.51 4.99 -1.18
C PHE A 149 9.97 5.03 -2.62
N PRO A 150 8.79 4.44 -2.91
CA PRO A 150 8.22 4.39 -4.24
C PRO A 150 7.97 5.77 -4.87
N GLU A 151 8.08 5.83 -6.20
CA GLU A 151 7.78 7.03 -6.98
C GLU A 151 6.27 7.27 -7.10
N TRP A 152 5.86 8.51 -7.36
CA TRP A 152 4.45 8.86 -7.56
C TRP A 152 4.14 9.07 -9.04
N SER A 153 3.00 8.56 -9.50
CA SER A 153 2.60 8.68 -10.91
C SER A 153 2.46 10.13 -11.36
N SER A 154 1.92 11.00 -10.50
CA SER A 154 1.80 12.43 -10.82
C SER A 154 3.16 13.14 -10.98
N GLU A 155 4.17 12.74 -10.23
CA GLU A 155 5.53 13.29 -10.33
C GLU A 155 6.21 12.85 -11.62
N LEU A 156 6.11 11.54 -11.94
CA LEU A 156 6.64 10.98 -13.18
C LEU A 156 6.02 11.64 -14.42
N MET A 157 4.69 11.83 -14.39
CA MET A 157 3.98 12.51 -15.47
C MET A 157 4.45 13.96 -15.65
N SER A 158 4.68 14.69 -14.55
CA SER A 158 5.17 16.05 -14.59
C SER A 158 6.60 16.16 -15.16
N GLN A 159 7.45 15.18 -14.83
CA GLN A 159 8.84 15.14 -15.31
C GLN A 159 8.94 14.75 -16.80
N SER A 160 8.03 13.93 -17.29
CA SER A 160 8.03 13.48 -18.69
C SER A 160 7.51 14.52 -19.70
N GLY A 161 6.98 15.66 -19.24
CA GLY A 161 6.37 16.68 -20.08
C GLY A 161 5.06 16.26 -20.76
N MET A 162 4.46 15.15 -20.34
CA MET A 162 3.18 14.69 -20.85
C MET A 162 2.05 15.55 -20.31
N GLY A 163 1.30 16.18 -21.24
CA GLY A 163 0.28 17.16 -20.88
C GLY A 163 -1.07 16.59 -20.48
N GLU A 164 -1.37 15.33 -20.79
CA GLU A 164 -2.71 14.76 -20.58
C GLU A 164 -2.68 13.37 -19.94
N PHE A 165 -3.68 13.14 -19.09
CA PHE A 165 -3.97 11.88 -18.41
C PHE A 165 -4.18 10.68 -19.37
N ALA A 166 -4.48 10.94 -20.65
CA ALA A 166 -4.71 9.93 -21.69
C ALA A 166 -3.46 9.09 -21.98
N ASP A 167 -2.27 9.61 -21.67
CA ASP A 167 -0.98 8.97 -22.00
C ASP A 167 -0.34 8.23 -20.81
N TRP A 168 -1.01 8.20 -19.66
CA TRP A 168 -0.55 7.46 -18.48
C TRP A 168 -1.15 6.05 -18.42
N PRO A 169 -0.38 4.99 -18.10
CA PRO A 169 1.04 5.03 -17.74
C PRO A 169 1.96 4.92 -18.95
N TYR A 170 2.78 5.96 -19.21
CA TYR A 170 3.89 5.84 -20.15
C TYR A 170 5.06 5.13 -19.44
N LEU A 171 5.37 3.94 -19.90
CA LEU A 171 6.61 3.27 -19.57
C LEU A 171 7.46 3.17 -20.83
N PRO A 172 8.79 3.29 -20.73
CA PRO A 172 9.68 3.03 -21.84
C PRO A 172 9.36 1.67 -22.47
N GLU A 173 9.43 1.58 -23.79
CA GLU A 173 9.08 0.36 -24.59
C GLU A 173 9.73 -0.95 -24.10
N ASN A 174 10.75 -0.88 -23.26
CA ASN A 174 11.49 -2.02 -22.72
C ASN A 174 11.03 -2.48 -21.32
N ASP A 175 10.16 -1.74 -20.63
CA ASP A 175 9.66 -2.13 -19.32
C ASP A 175 8.35 -2.91 -19.46
N ARG A 176 8.42 -4.21 -19.20
CA ARG A 176 7.21 -5.04 -19.08
C ARG A 176 6.51 -4.66 -17.76
N MET A 177 5.45 -3.86 -17.86
CA MET A 177 4.61 -3.54 -16.73
C MET A 177 3.64 -4.68 -16.45
N GLU A 178 3.84 -5.38 -15.35
CA GLU A 178 2.80 -6.17 -14.73
C GLU A 178 2.00 -5.25 -13.80
N ILE A 179 0.79 -4.90 -14.19
CA ILE A 179 -0.12 -4.13 -13.34
C ILE A 179 -0.70 -5.10 -12.32
N TRP A 180 -0.18 -5.07 -11.11
CA TRP A 180 -0.71 -5.85 -10.00
C TRP A 180 -1.88 -5.13 -9.37
N GLN A 181 -3.08 -5.63 -9.63
CA GLN A 181 -4.32 -5.05 -9.12
C GLN A 181 -4.65 -5.59 -7.72
N GLU A 182 -5.20 -4.72 -6.85
CA GLU A 182 -5.83 -5.22 -5.64
C GLU A 182 -7.06 -6.10 -5.98
N PRO A 183 -7.24 -7.27 -5.35
CA PRO A 183 -8.29 -8.24 -5.70
C PRO A 183 -9.74 -7.73 -5.65
N HIS A 184 -9.96 -6.58 -5.04
CA HIS A 184 -11.30 -5.99 -4.83
C HIS A 184 -11.60 -4.75 -5.64
N SER A 185 -10.70 -4.31 -6.49
CA SER A 185 -10.91 -3.16 -7.36
C SER A 185 -11.64 -3.57 -8.64
N ARG A 186 -12.94 -3.87 -8.54
CA ARG A 186 -13.80 -4.12 -9.74
C ARG A 186 -13.87 -2.93 -10.71
N HIS A 187 -13.23 -1.83 -10.41
CA HIS A 187 -13.24 -0.61 -11.20
C HIS A 187 -12.04 -0.45 -12.14
N TYR A 188 -11.02 -1.31 -12.04
CA TYR A 188 -9.90 -1.36 -12.97
C TYR A 188 -10.24 -2.02 -14.33
N GLN A 189 -11.52 -2.12 -14.68
CA GLN A 189 -11.95 -2.86 -15.87
C GLN A 189 -11.80 -2.11 -17.21
N LYS A 190 -11.26 -0.91 -17.23
CA LYS A 190 -10.88 -0.28 -18.49
C LYS A 190 -9.36 -0.21 -18.54
N PRO A 191 -8.71 -1.14 -19.26
CA PRO A 191 -7.30 -0.98 -19.56
C PRO A 191 -7.14 0.32 -20.33
N HIS A 192 -6.10 1.09 -19.97
CA HIS A 192 -5.67 2.20 -20.79
C HIS A 192 -5.46 1.67 -22.23
N PRO A 193 -5.92 2.37 -23.28
CA PRO A 193 -5.84 1.88 -24.67
C PRO A 193 -4.42 1.50 -25.12
N ASN A 194 -3.39 2.03 -24.48
CA ASN A 194 -1.98 1.78 -24.78
C ASN A 194 -1.26 0.87 -23.78
N ALA A 195 -1.94 0.31 -22.76
CA ALA A 195 -1.33 -0.69 -21.90
C ALA A 195 -1.11 -1.97 -22.69
N VAL A 196 0.14 -2.29 -23.00
CA VAL A 196 0.52 -3.59 -23.57
C VAL A 196 0.11 -4.66 -22.57
N ARG A 197 -0.97 -5.36 -22.89
CA ARG A 197 -1.46 -6.52 -22.14
C ARG A 197 -0.48 -7.67 -22.33
N THR A 198 0.55 -7.73 -21.53
CA THR A 198 1.10 -9.01 -21.12
C THR A 198 0.15 -9.51 -20.03
N GLY A 199 -0.39 -10.71 -20.18
CA GLY A 199 -1.49 -11.25 -19.38
C GLY A 199 -1.42 -10.87 -17.91
N THR A 200 -2.55 -10.45 -17.35
CA THR A 200 -2.69 -10.03 -15.94
C THR A 200 -2.51 -11.25 -15.05
N VAL A 201 -1.27 -11.63 -14.82
CA VAL A 201 -0.91 -12.61 -13.81
C VAL A 201 -0.86 -11.86 -12.50
N GLN A 202 -1.82 -12.11 -11.61
CA GLN A 202 -1.72 -11.61 -10.25
C GLN A 202 -0.89 -12.60 -9.43
N PRO A 203 0.33 -12.25 -9.02
CA PRO A 203 1.08 -13.14 -8.16
C PRO A 203 0.33 -13.33 -6.85
N VAL A 204 0.08 -14.57 -6.50
CA VAL A 204 -0.47 -14.93 -5.20
C VAL A 204 0.69 -15.05 -4.23
N PHE A 205 0.76 -14.13 -3.28
CA PHE A 205 1.76 -14.17 -2.22
C PHE A 205 1.22 -14.94 -1.02
N HIS A 206 2.04 -15.80 -0.47
CA HIS A 206 1.78 -16.38 0.83
C HIS A 206 2.02 -15.31 1.90
N ILE A 207 0.96 -14.88 2.58
CA ILE A 207 1.08 -13.90 3.67
C ILE A 207 1.32 -14.69 4.96
N PRO A 208 2.49 -14.54 5.60
CA PRO A 208 2.80 -15.27 6.82
C PRO A 208 1.89 -14.79 7.96
N GLU A 209 1.45 -15.75 8.78
CA GLU A 209 0.90 -15.40 10.07
C GLU A 209 2.01 -14.89 10.98
N TYR A 210 1.71 -13.83 11.73
CA TYR A 210 2.59 -13.26 12.73
C TYR A 210 1.83 -13.04 14.04
N ARG A 211 2.57 -12.95 15.14
CA ARG A 211 1.97 -12.69 16.45
C ARG A 211 1.31 -11.32 16.45
N GLN A 212 0.06 -11.27 16.85
CA GLN A 212 -0.70 -10.07 17.11
C GLN A 212 -1.03 -9.95 18.61
N HIS A 213 -1.38 -8.75 19.06
CA HIS A 213 -1.61 -8.49 20.48
C HIS A 213 -2.67 -9.40 21.11
N PHE A 214 -3.73 -9.71 20.38
CA PHE A 214 -4.81 -10.57 20.87
C PHE A 214 -4.69 -11.99 20.31
N PRO A 215 -5.26 -13.02 20.99
CA PRO A 215 -5.23 -14.40 20.50
C PRO A 215 -5.79 -14.56 19.08
N GLY A 216 -5.20 -15.48 18.34
CA GLY A 216 -5.53 -15.73 16.94
C GLY A 216 -4.92 -14.69 15.99
N PHE A 217 -4.97 -15.01 14.69
CA PHE A 217 -4.46 -14.15 13.63
C PHE A 217 -5.61 -13.53 12.81
N VAL A 218 -5.57 -12.22 12.61
CA VAL A 218 -6.51 -11.48 11.77
C VAL A 218 -5.75 -10.90 10.58
N PRO A 219 -5.96 -11.42 9.36
CA PRO A 219 -5.23 -10.96 8.19
C PRO A 219 -5.64 -9.56 7.75
N GLY A 220 -4.69 -8.87 7.12
CA GLY A 220 -4.92 -7.57 6.49
C GLY A 220 -4.94 -6.39 7.44
N CYS A 221 -4.40 -6.53 8.66
CA CYS A 221 -4.03 -5.38 9.49
C CYS A 221 -2.90 -4.59 8.83
N GLY A 222 -2.90 -3.27 9.02
CA GLY A 222 -1.89 -2.38 8.44
C GLY A 222 -0.53 -2.47 9.14
N ILE A 223 0.45 -1.79 8.56
CA ILE A 223 1.84 -1.71 9.08
C ILE A 223 1.89 -1.33 10.58
N LEU A 224 0.96 -0.50 11.05
CA LEU A 224 0.91 -0.08 12.45
C LEU A 224 0.79 -1.27 13.40
N ASP A 225 0.02 -2.31 13.05
CA ASP A 225 -0.10 -3.54 13.84
C ASP A 225 1.26 -4.25 13.93
N LEU A 226 1.97 -4.37 12.82
CA LEU A 226 3.30 -4.99 12.77
C LEU A 226 4.33 -4.19 13.59
N LEU A 227 4.32 -2.86 13.48
CA LEU A 227 5.24 -1.98 14.20
C LEU A 227 5.05 -2.09 15.71
N PHE A 228 3.82 -2.06 16.22
CA PHE A 228 3.56 -2.18 17.65
C PHE A 228 3.92 -3.55 18.24
N GLU A 229 3.83 -4.60 17.43
CA GLU A 229 4.11 -5.97 17.88
C GLU A 229 5.58 -6.37 17.73
N TYR A 230 6.25 -5.92 16.67
CA TYR A 230 7.61 -6.36 16.31
C TYR A 230 8.64 -5.24 16.38
N GLY A 231 8.25 -3.99 16.22
CA GLY A 231 9.17 -2.87 16.19
C GLY A 231 10.32 -3.08 15.21
N PRO A 232 11.60 -2.95 15.67
CA PRO A 232 12.77 -3.19 14.83
C PRO A 232 12.86 -4.62 14.28
N ASP A 233 12.23 -5.59 14.95
CA ASP A 233 12.19 -6.98 14.51
C ASP A 233 11.15 -7.26 13.41
N ALA A 234 10.46 -6.26 12.91
CA ALA A 234 9.50 -6.38 11.81
C ALA A 234 10.09 -7.05 10.57
N TRP A 235 11.42 -6.90 10.35
CA TRP A 235 12.14 -7.57 9.28
C TRP A 235 11.97 -9.09 9.27
N GLN A 236 11.77 -9.74 10.42
CA GLN A 236 11.55 -11.20 10.52
C GLN A 236 10.25 -11.63 9.82
N VAL A 237 9.25 -10.77 9.79
CA VAL A 237 8.01 -11.02 9.06
C VAL A 237 8.15 -10.64 7.59
N LEU A 238 8.84 -9.54 7.30
CA LEU A 238 9.10 -9.08 5.93
C LEU A 238 10.01 -10.03 5.15
N ASP A 239 11.01 -10.64 5.81
CA ASP A 239 11.89 -11.64 5.19
C ASP A 239 11.11 -12.90 4.76
N LYS A 240 10.12 -13.31 5.54
CA LYS A 240 9.20 -14.40 5.15
C LYS A 240 8.33 -14.02 3.94
N LEU A 241 7.95 -12.76 3.79
CA LEU A 241 7.29 -12.29 2.58
C LEU A 241 8.22 -12.39 1.36
N ASN A 242 9.48 -11.99 1.51
CA ASN A 242 10.47 -12.01 0.43
C ASN A 242 10.84 -13.43 0.01
N SER A 243 10.98 -14.36 0.96
CA SER A 243 11.37 -15.75 0.68
C SER A 243 10.24 -16.58 0.08
N GLY A 244 8.99 -16.15 0.21
CA GLY A 244 7.80 -16.87 -0.24
C GLY A 244 7.52 -16.83 -1.73
N GLY A 245 8.27 -16.10 -2.55
CA GLY A 245 8.06 -15.96 -3.99
C GLY A 245 6.60 -15.87 -4.47
N PRO A 246 6.30 -15.42 -5.67
CA PRO A 246 4.95 -15.55 -6.21
C PRO A 246 4.62 -17.05 -6.35
N GLY A 247 3.62 -17.52 -5.61
CA GLY A 247 3.11 -18.88 -5.74
C GLY A 247 2.62 -19.16 -7.17
N GLU A 248 2.70 -20.42 -7.61
CA GLU A 248 2.13 -20.83 -8.89
C GLU A 248 0.67 -20.40 -8.97
N ILE A 249 0.32 -19.86 -10.13
CA ILE A 249 -1.03 -19.43 -10.46
C ILE A 249 -1.91 -20.67 -10.54
N VAL A 250 -2.94 -20.74 -9.73
CA VAL A 250 -4.03 -21.70 -9.87
C VAL A 250 -5.11 -21.12 -10.75
#